data_300c13416ee7cd7240cb287965a580a2
#
_entry.id   300c13416ee7cd7240cb287965a580a2
#
_cell.length_a   1.000
_cell.length_b   1.000
_cell.length_c   1.000
_cell.angle_alpha   90.00
_cell.angle_beta   90.00
_cell.angle_gamma   90.00
#
_symmetry.space_group_name_H-M   'P 1'
#
loop_
_entity.id
_entity.type
_entity.pdbx_description
1 polymer ?
#
loop_
_entity_poly.entity_id
_entity_poly.type
_entity_poly.pdbx_seq_one_letter_code
_entity_poly.pdbx_strand_id
1 'polypeptide(L)'
;MEAEQTRAVTGKQVLLTGATNGIGLAAAEALAARGANVAIVARDRQRAEQAAARARAAATAAGVESVVDVLLADLSLQSEVRRLALEVADRYEKLDVLANNAGAIFATRQLTADGVERSWALNHLAPFLLTALLMDKLRASAPARVITTSSDASRGAHIPFDDLDGERSYGQGSRLGRGFPRYGETKLANIVFTAELARRVQGSGVSAYCFHPGLVATGFNRNNGPLMKLGMSVVRPFSRSPRKGAETLVWLAESPSVLGQEGGYFFDLKPRQVPPGATEAGVGPRLWEVSEKQVSASAFGSG
;
A
#
# COMPACT_ATOMS: atom_id res chain seq x y z
N MET A 1 16.56 14.02 22.04
CA MET A 1 15.30 14.06 21.26
C MET A 1 15.32 13.13 20.03
N GLU A 2 16.40 13.06 19.23
CA GLU A 2 16.48 12.13 18.08
C GLU A 2 16.49 10.63 18.50
N ALA A 3 17.11 10.27 19.59
CA ALA A 3 17.19 8.86 20.05
C ALA A 3 15.85 8.31 20.57
N GLU A 4 14.94 9.16 21.04
CA GLU A 4 13.63 8.75 21.55
C GLU A 4 12.61 8.58 20.41
N GLN A 5 12.73 9.35 19.32
CA GLN A 5 11.93 9.20 18.11
C GLN A 5 12.24 7.90 17.34
N THR A 6 13.46 7.35 17.48
CA THR A 6 13.92 6.17 16.73
C THR A 6 13.33 4.84 17.26
N ARG A 7 12.58 4.85 18.37
CA ARG A 7 12.06 3.63 19.02
C ARG A 7 10.53 3.48 19.03
N ALA A 8 9.80 4.38 18.39
CA ALA A 8 8.32 4.39 18.47
C ALA A 8 7.64 3.15 17.87
N VAL A 9 8.35 2.36 17.03
CA VAL A 9 7.86 1.09 16.48
C VAL A 9 8.50 -0.15 17.10
N THR A 10 9.37 -0.03 18.10
CA THR A 10 10.00 -1.17 18.77
C THR A 10 8.93 -2.10 19.35
N GLY A 11 9.01 -3.40 19.02
CA GLY A 11 8.06 -4.42 19.44
C GLY A 11 6.69 -4.38 18.74
N LYS A 12 6.42 -3.37 17.92
CA LYS A 12 5.15 -3.26 17.17
C LYS A 12 5.09 -4.25 16.02
N GLN A 13 3.91 -4.84 15.81
CA GLN A 13 3.64 -5.74 14.70
C GLN A 13 3.22 -4.95 13.46
N VAL A 14 3.99 -5.10 12.38
CA VAL A 14 3.76 -4.47 11.08
C VAL A 14 3.44 -5.54 10.04
N LEU A 15 2.31 -5.45 9.37
CA LEU A 15 2.00 -6.21 8.15
C LEU A 15 2.33 -5.34 6.95
N LEU A 16 3.31 -5.76 6.13
CA LEU A 16 3.78 -4.98 4.97
C LEU A 16 3.59 -5.76 3.67
N THR A 17 2.73 -5.26 2.80
CA THR A 17 2.50 -5.88 1.49
C THR A 17 3.49 -5.37 0.44
N GLY A 18 3.91 -6.28 -0.48
CA GLY A 18 4.80 -5.90 -1.58
C GLY A 18 6.24 -5.58 -1.17
N ALA A 19 6.76 -6.26 -0.16
CA ALA A 19 8.08 -5.96 0.45
C ALA A 19 9.27 -6.73 -0.17
N THR A 20 9.12 -7.39 -1.32
CA THR A 20 10.20 -8.19 -1.92
C THR A 20 11.19 -7.39 -2.77
N ASN A 21 10.90 -6.13 -3.03
CA ASN A 21 11.79 -5.22 -3.78
C ASN A 21 11.46 -3.75 -3.51
N GLY A 22 12.29 -2.86 -4.05
CA GLY A 22 12.03 -1.42 -4.10
C GLY A 22 11.72 -0.81 -2.74
N ILE A 23 10.66 -0.01 -2.69
CA ILE A 23 10.23 0.75 -1.51
C ILE A 23 9.84 -0.17 -0.36
N GLY A 24 9.05 -1.21 -0.65
CA GLY A 24 8.59 -2.14 0.38
C GLY A 24 9.74 -2.88 1.06
N LEU A 25 10.76 -3.33 0.29
CA LEU A 25 11.94 -3.96 0.86
C LEU A 25 12.74 -2.97 1.71
N ALA A 26 12.96 -1.75 1.22
CA ALA A 26 13.66 -0.72 1.99
C ALA A 26 12.90 -0.32 3.27
N ALA A 27 11.56 -0.32 3.23
CA ALA A 27 10.73 -0.10 4.42
C ALA A 27 10.83 -1.26 5.41
N ALA A 28 10.82 -2.53 4.93
CA ALA A 28 10.99 -3.70 5.79
C ALA A 28 12.34 -3.67 6.53
N GLU A 29 13.44 -3.39 5.79
CA GLU A 29 14.77 -3.23 6.38
C GLU A 29 14.81 -2.10 7.43
N ALA A 30 14.21 -0.95 7.11
CA ALA A 30 14.22 0.20 7.98
C ALA A 30 13.36 0.02 9.24
N LEU A 31 12.20 -0.63 9.13
CA LEU A 31 11.33 -0.94 10.27
C LEU A 31 11.96 -2.00 11.19
N ALA A 32 12.52 -3.08 10.60
CA ALA A 32 13.22 -4.12 11.36
C ALA A 32 14.44 -3.53 12.11
N ALA A 33 15.23 -2.66 11.47
CA ALA A 33 16.34 -1.95 12.11
C ALA A 33 15.93 -1.00 13.25
N ARG A 34 14.62 -0.70 13.38
CA ARG A 34 14.02 0.06 14.49
C ARG A 34 13.37 -0.83 15.55
N GLY A 35 13.51 -2.16 15.41
CA GLY A 35 12.97 -3.14 16.34
C GLY A 35 11.48 -3.47 16.15
N ALA A 36 10.88 -3.10 15.02
CA ALA A 36 9.53 -3.56 14.69
C ALA A 36 9.54 -5.02 14.27
N ASN A 37 8.51 -5.79 14.64
CA ASN A 37 8.25 -7.10 14.06
C ASN A 37 7.55 -6.91 12.70
N VAL A 38 8.08 -7.54 11.65
CA VAL A 38 7.62 -7.29 10.27
C VAL A 38 7.15 -8.59 9.61
N ALA A 39 5.86 -8.67 9.31
CA ALA A 39 5.30 -9.72 8.46
C ALA A 39 5.29 -9.24 6.99
N ILE A 40 6.13 -9.86 6.16
CA ILE A 40 6.27 -9.57 4.73
C ILE A 40 5.24 -10.39 3.95
N VAL A 41 4.33 -9.71 3.26
CA VAL A 41 3.39 -10.38 2.35
C VAL A 41 3.92 -10.36 0.92
N ALA A 42 4.03 -11.54 0.30
CA ALA A 42 4.50 -11.70 -1.07
C ALA A 42 3.84 -12.92 -1.74
N ARG A 43 3.93 -13.00 -3.08
CA ARG A 43 3.44 -14.17 -3.84
C ARG A 43 4.53 -15.18 -4.19
N ASP A 44 5.80 -14.80 -4.12
CA ASP A 44 6.96 -15.63 -4.44
C ASP A 44 7.75 -15.89 -3.16
N ARG A 45 7.79 -17.16 -2.73
CA ARG A 45 8.44 -17.59 -1.49
C ARG A 45 9.93 -17.27 -1.48
N GLN A 46 10.64 -17.57 -2.56
CA GLN A 46 12.09 -17.38 -2.61
C GLN A 46 12.48 -15.92 -2.45
N ARG A 47 11.76 -15.02 -3.15
CA ARG A 47 11.98 -13.57 -3.03
C ARG A 47 11.58 -13.03 -1.66
N ALA A 48 10.54 -13.59 -1.06
CA ALA A 48 10.10 -13.20 0.27
C ALA A 48 11.12 -13.58 1.33
N GLU A 49 11.69 -14.80 1.28
CA GLU A 49 12.73 -15.24 2.21
C GLU A 49 14.04 -14.41 2.04
N GLN A 50 14.41 -14.07 0.81
CA GLN A 50 15.54 -13.17 0.56
C GLN A 50 15.30 -11.78 1.18
N ALA A 51 14.08 -11.25 1.06
CA ALA A 51 13.71 -9.98 1.65
C ALA A 51 13.72 -10.04 3.19
N ALA A 52 13.17 -11.11 3.75
CA ALA A 52 13.17 -11.34 5.20
C ALA A 52 14.59 -11.48 5.76
N ALA A 53 15.48 -12.21 5.06
CA ALA A 53 16.88 -12.32 5.46
C ALA A 53 17.57 -10.95 5.49
N ARG A 54 17.30 -10.07 4.52
CA ARG A 54 17.84 -8.71 4.49
C ARG A 54 17.30 -7.85 5.63
N ALA A 55 16.00 -7.95 5.93
CA ALA A 55 15.40 -7.20 7.03
C ALA A 55 15.95 -7.67 8.39
N ARG A 56 16.12 -9.00 8.60
CA ARG A 56 16.78 -9.55 9.79
C ARG A 56 18.22 -9.07 9.93
N ALA A 57 18.98 -9.08 8.83
CA ALA A 57 20.35 -8.57 8.82
C ALA A 57 20.43 -7.07 9.19
N ALA A 58 19.45 -6.27 8.75
CA ALA A 58 19.36 -4.85 9.11
C ALA A 58 19.08 -4.66 10.62
N ALA A 59 18.21 -5.48 11.22
CA ALA A 59 17.97 -5.48 12.66
C ALA A 59 19.23 -5.87 13.45
N THR A 60 19.90 -6.95 13.05
CA THR A 60 21.18 -7.40 13.67
C THR A 60 22.26 -6.31 13.59
N ALA A 61 22.40 -5.67 12.43
CA ALA A 61 23.36 -4.57 12.25
C ALA A 61 23.04 -3.34 13.10
N ALA A 62 21.76 -3.12 13.43
CA ALA A 62 21.32 -2.05 14.33
C ALA A 62 21.36 -2.43 15.81
N GLY A 63 21.73 -3.67 16.15
CA GLY A 63 21.78 -4.17 17.52
C GLY A 63 20.41 -4.27 18.19
N VAL A 64 19.33 -4.52 17.42
CA VAL A 64 17.96 -4.62 17.92
C VAL A 64 17.34 -5.98 17.60
N GLU A 65 16.40 -6.41 18.45
CA GLU A 65 15.58 -7.58 18.18
C GLU A 65 14.42 -7.21 17.24
N SER A 66 14.14 -8.09 16.29
CA SER A 66 13.02 -7.98 15.35
C SER A 66 12.68 -9.37 14.79
N VAL A 67 11.44 -9.76 14.92
CA VAL A 67 10.91 -10.95 14.24
C VAL A 67 10.49 -10.56 12.82
N VAL A 68 11.00 -11.28 11.82
CA VAL A 68 10.62 -11.06 10.43
C VAL A 68 10.03 -12.34 9.86
N ASP A 69 8.74 -12.31 9.59
CA ASP A 69 7.93 -13.40 9.05
C ASP A 69 7.67 -13.23 7.55
N VAL A 70 7.38 -14.36 6.89
CA VAL A 70 6.92 -14.41 5.50
C VAL A 70 5.53 -15.02 5.44
N LEU A 71 4.60 -14.28 4.82
CA LEU A 71 3.26 -14.71 4.48
C LEU A 71 3.09 -14.70 2.96
N LEU A 72 2.49 -15.76 2.40
CA LEU A 72 2.32 -15.89 0.95
C LEU A 72 0.88 -15.61 0.56
N ALA A 73 0.68 -14.68 -0.38
CA ALA A 73 -0.63 -14.43 -0.99
C ALA A 73 -0.46 -13.75 -2.36
N ASP A 74 -1.26 -14.14 -3.35
CA ASP A 74 -1.49 -13.32 -4.55
C ASP A 74 -2.64 -12.35 -4.26
N LEU A 75 -2.27 -11.12 -3.94
CA LEU A 75 -3.24 -10.08 -3.59
C LEU A 75 -4.16 -9.64 -4.74
N SER A 76 -3.94 -10.13 -5.98
CA SER A 76 -4.88 -9.89 -7.07
C SER A 76 -6.13 -10.79 -6.98
N LEU A 77 -6.15 -11.79 -6.08
CA LEU A 77 -7.23 -12.74 -5.86
C LEU A 77 -7.89 -12.48 -4.50
N GLN A 78 -9.18 -12.25 -4.49
CA GLN A 78 -9.94 -11.96 -3.26
C GLN A 78 -9.90 -13.13 -2.27
N SER A 79 -9.94 -14.37 -2.75
CA SER A 79 -9.82 -15.58 -1.92
C SER A 79 -8.49 -15.63 -1.16
N GLU A 80 -7.39 -15.23 -1.81
CA GLU A 80 -6.07 -15.19 -1.19
C GLU A 80 -5.94 -14.04 -0.17
N VAL A 81 -6.59 -12.88 -0.45
CA VAL A 81 -6.66 -11.77 0.53
C VAL A 81 -7.43 -12.20 1.78
N ARG A 82 -8.54 -12.94 1.62
CA ARG A 82 -9.32 -13.48 2.75
C ARG A 82 -8.54 -14.50 3.56
N ARG A 83 -7.89 -15.44 2.88
CA ARG A 83 -7.04 -16.44 3.54
C ARG A 83 -5.90 -15.78 4.33
N LEU A 84 -5.24 -14.79 3.72
CA LEU A 84 -4.19 -14.00 4.38
C LEU A 84 -4.72 -13.28 5.62
N ALA A 85 -5.88 -12.65 5.53
CA ALA A 85 -6.47 -11.94 6.67
C ALA A 85 -6.76 -12.89 7.84
N LEU A 86 -7.30 -14.09 7.57
CA LEU A 86 -7.51 -15.13 8.59
C LEU A 86 -6.18 -15.58 9.20
N GLU A 87 -5.15 -15.85 8.37
CA GLU A 87 -3.82 -16.23 8.85
C GLU A 87 -3.19 -15.15 9.75
N VAL A 88 -3.33 -13.87 9.38
CA VAL A 88 -2.85 -12.73 10.19
C VAL A 88 -3.64 -12.63 11.50
N ALA A 89 -4.96 -12.81 11.45
CA ALA A 89 -5.81 -12.73 12.62
C ALA A 89 -5.50 -13.81 13.65
N ASP A 90 -5.19 -15.02 13.19
CA ASP A 90 -4.85 -16.15 14.05
C ASP A 90 -3.40 -16.08 14.58
N ARG A 91 -2.45 -15.72 13.71
CA ARG A 91 -1.02 -15.78 14.01
C ARG A 91 -0.52 -14.67 14.93
N TYR A 92 -1.06 -13.48 14.83
CA TYR A 92 -0.59 -12.32 15.60
C TYR A 92 -1.61 -11.87 16.64
N GLU A 93 -1.19 -11.69 17.87
CA GLU A 93 -2.03 -11.14 18.94
C GLU A 93 -2.47 -9.71 18.60
N LYS A 94 -1.54 -8.89 18.07
CA LYS A 94 -1.75 -7.49 17.73
C LYS A 94 -1.37 -7.20 16.28
N LEU A 95 -1.92 -6.13 15.74
CA LEU A 95 -1.53 -5.54 14.48
C LEU A 95 -1.49 -4.02 14.62
N ASP A 96 -0.32 -3.46 14.89
CA ASP A 96 -0.14 -2.03 15.11
C ASP A 96 -0.10 -1.23 13.81
N VAL A 97 0.45 -1.81 12.73
CA VAL A 97 0.56 -1.13 11.44
C VAL A 97 0.21 -2.07 10.29
N LEU A 98 -0.76 -1.67 9.48
CA LEU A 98 -1.05 -2.26 8.18
C LEU A 98 -0.51 -1.35 7.07
N ALA A 99 0.55 -1.78 6.38
CA ALA A 99 1.14 -1.06 5.26
C ALA A 99 0.73 -1.68 3.91
N ASN A 100 -0.29 -1.12 3.29
CA ASN A 100 -0.79 -1.45 1.97
C ASN A 100 0.14 -0.83 0.91
N ASN A 101 1.26 -1.50 0.63
CA ASN A 101 2.28 -1.00 -0.30
C ASN A 101 2.34 -1.78 -1.62
N ALA A 102 1.80 -3.00 -1.68
CA ALA A 102 1.76 -3.78 -2.92
C ALA A 102 1.06 -3.01 -4.04
N GLY A 103 1.60 -3.14 -5.25
CA GLY A 103 1.02 -2.55 -6.45
C GLY A 103 1.84 -2.84 -7.69
N ALA A 104 1.22 -2.72 -8.86
CA ALA A 104 1.88 -2.93 -10.14
C ALA A 104 1.20 -2.10 -11.24
N ILE A 105 1.94 -1.88 -12.34
CA ILE A 105 1.40 -1.40 -13.61
C ILE A 105 1.31 -2.61 -14.54
N PHE A 106 0.15 -2.82 -15.17
CA PHE A 106 -0.03 -3.81 -16.22
C PHE A 106 -0.26 -3.06 -17.54
N ALA A 107 0.57 -3.37 -18.54
CA ALA A 107 0.49 -2.70 -19.86
C ALA A 107 -0.72 -3.13 -20.69
N THR A 108 -1.35 -4.24 -20.33
CA THR A 108 -2.53 -4.80 -21.02
C THR A 108 -3.62 -5.08 -20.00
N ARG A 109 -4.86 -4.90 -20.40
CA ARG A 109 -6.03 -5.31 -19.62
C ARG A 109 -6.03 -6.82 -19.43
N GLN A 110 -6.16 -7.25 -18.21
CA GLN A 110 -6.27 -8.65 -17.80
C GLN A 110 -7.32 -8.75 -16.71
N LEU A 111 -8.16 -9.77 -16.76
CA LEU A 111 -9.09 -10.07 -15.67
C LEU A 111 -8.47 -11.10 -14.73
N THR A 112 -8.76 -10.97 -13.44
CA THR A 112 -8.45 -11.99 -12.43
C THR A 112 -9.46 -13.14 -12.51
N ALA A 113 -9.24 -14.20 -11.74
CA ALA A 113 -10.22 -15.29 -11.60
C ALA A 113 -11.56 -14.81 -11.01
N ASP A 114 -11.54 -13.69 -10.28
CA ASP A 114 -12.76 -13.05 -9.73
C ASP A 114 -13.50 -12.19 -10.78
N GLY A 115 -13.03 -12.15 -12.05
CA GLY A 115 -13.61 -11.33 -13.12
C GLY A 115 -13.29 -9.84 -13.03
N VAL A 116 -12.40 -9.42 -12.14
CA VAL A 116 -12.02 -8.02 -11.90
C VAL A 116 -10.76 -7.66 -12.70
N GLU A 117 -10.70 -6.42 -13.21
CA GLU A 117 -9.49 -5.94 -13.87
C GLU A 117 -8.29 -5.91 -12.90
N ARG A 118 -7.17 -6.45 -13.34
CA ARG A 118 -6.03 -6.82 -12.50
C ARG A 118 -5.36 -5.66 -11.78
N SER A 119 -5.27 -4.47 -12.43
CA SER A 119 -4.71 -3.27 -11.77
C SER A 119 -5.62 -2.80 -10.66
N TRP A 120 -6.93 -2.81 -10.91
CA TRP A 120 -7.96 -2.44 -9.92
C TRP A 120 -7.98 -3.44 -8.76
N ALA A 121 -7.97 -4.73 -9.07
CA ALA A 121 -7.95 -5.79 -8.07
C ALA A 121 -6.73 -5.66 -7.13
N LEU A 122 -5.51 -5.57 -7.70
CA LEU A 122 -4.28 -5.56 -6.90
C LEU A 122 -4.06 -4.22 -6.19
N ASN A 123 -4.23 -3.08 -6.90
CA ASN A 123 -3.79 -1.79 -6.38
C ASN A 123 -4.83 -1.11 -5.49
N HIS A 124 -6.12 -1.45 -5.65
CA HIS A 124 -7.22 -0.82 -4.90
C HIS A 124 -8.06 -1.82 -4.09
N LEU A 125 -8.65 -2.85 -4.73
CA LEU A 125 -9.53 -3.75 -3.98
C LEU A 125 -8.80 -4.60 -2.95
N ALA A 126 -7.56 -5.00 -3.20
CA ALA A 126 -6.77 -5.74 -2.21
C ALA A 126 -6.49 -4.92 -0.94
N PRO A 127 -5.99 -3.67 -1.01
CA PRO A 127 -5.89 -2.80 0.17
C PRO A 127 -7.22 -2.59 0.88
N PHE A 128 -8.29 -2.35 0.11
CA PHE A 128 -9.64 -2.17 0.66
C PHE A 128 -10.09 -3.41 1.44
N LEU A 129 -10.09 -4.58 0.80
CA LEU A 129 -10.55 -5.84 1.40
C LEU A 129 -9.69 -6.26 2.59
N LEU A 130 -8.35 -6.20 2.46
CA LEU A 130 -7.45 -6.57 3.54
C LEU A 130 -7.63 -5.68 4.76
N THR A 131 -7.76 -4.36 4.56
CA THR A 131 -8.02 -3.41 5.64
C THR A 131 -9.36 -3.70 6.32
N ALA A 132 -10.38 -3.99 5.53
CA ALA A 132 -11.71 -4.32 6.02
C ALA A 132 -11.68 -5.55 6.92
N LEU A 133 -11.10 -6.64 6.45
CA LEU A 133 -11.04 -7.92 7.16
C LEU A 133 -10.18 -7.87 8.43
N LEU A 134 -9.20 -6.97 8.47
CA LEU A 134 -8.32 -6.78 9.63
C LEU A 134 -8.76 -5.65 10.57
N MET A 135 -9.89 -4.98 10.29
CA MET A 135 -10.30 -3.80 11.03
C MET A 135 -10.51 -4.07 12.53
N ASP A 136 -11.13 -5.18 12.88
CA ASP A 136 -11.35 -5.52 14.30
C ASP A 136 -10.04 -5.78 15.03
N LYS A 137 -9.07 -6.42 14.37
CA LYS A 137 -7.73 -6.61 14.92
C LYS A 137 -6.98 -5.28 15.08
N LEU A 138 -7.09 -4.37 14.10
CA LEU A 138 -6.53 -3.03 14.20
C LEU A 138 -7.15 -2.23 15.35
N ARG A 139 -8.47 -2.29 15.51
CA ARG A 139 -9.18 -1.65 16.64
C ARG A 139 -8.73 -2.21 18.00
N ALA A 140 -8.63 -3.54 18.10
CA ALA A 140 -8.15 -4.20 19.31
C ALA A 140 -6.68 -3.89 19.63
N SER A 141 -5.90 -3.47 18.63
CA SER A 141 -4.49 -3.10 18.77
C SER A 141 -4.26 -1.58 18.89
N ALA A 142 -5.33 -0.81 19.05
CA ALA A 142 -5.24 0.66 19.12
C ALA A 142 -4.21 1.12 20.19
N PRO A 143 -3.40 2.16 19.89
CA PRO A 143 -3.40 2.96 18.68
C PRO A 143 -2.74 2.25 17.50
N ALA A 144 -3.49 2.09 16.40
CA ALA A 144 -3.05 1.40 15.19
C ALA A 144 -3.09 2.30 13.95
N ARG A 145 -2.33 1.94 12.91
CA ARG A 145 -2.20 2.75 11.69
C ARG A 145 -2.41 1.93 10.43
N VAL A 146 -3.17 2.47 9.49
CA VAL A 146 -3.26 1.96 8.10
C VAL A 146 -2.55 2.94 7.19
N ILE A 147 -1.56 2.47 6.43
CA ILE A 147 -0.75 3.30 5.53
C ILE A 147 -0.91 2.77 4.11
N THR A 148 -1.40 3.60 3.19
CA THR A 148 -1.65 3.18 1.81
C THR A 148 -0.73 3.91 0.84
N THR A 149 -0.06 3.15 -0.03
CA THR A 149 0.84 3.71 -1.05
C THR A 149 0.07 4.15 -2.28
N SER A 150 0.11 5.44 -2.56
CA SER A 150 -0.36 6.05 -3.81
C SER A 150 0.81 6.34 -4.76
N SER A 151 0.64 7.25 -5.70
CA SER A 151 1.64 7.67 -6.68
C SER A 151 1.31 9.07 -7.20
N ASP A 152 2.32 9.78 -7.68
CA ASP A 152 2.13 11.04 -8.43
C ASP A 152 1.35 10.83 -9.74
N ALA A 153 1.24 9.59 -10.23
CA ALA A 153 0.38 9.20 -11.34
C ALA A 153 -1.12 9.47 -11.07
N SER A 154 -1.52 9.66 -9.82
CA SER A 154 -2.89 10.06 -9.45
C SER A 154 -3.24 11.49 -9.87
N ARG A 155 -2.24 12.34 -10.21
CA ARG A 155 -2.49 13.70 -10.69
C ARG A 155 -3.19 13.67 -12.05
N GLY A 156 -4.28 14.40 -12.15
CA GLY A 156 -5.09 14.45 -13.36
C GLY A 156 -5.92 13.20 -13.64
N ALA A 157 -5.87 12.19 -12.77
CA ALA A 157 -6.75 11.03 -12.86
C ALA A 157 -8.15 11.35 -12.29
N HIS A 158 -9.14 10.59 -12.77
CA HIS A 158 -10.50 10.53 -12.24
C HIS A 158 -10.87 9.08 -11.98
N ILE A 159 -11.79 8.82 -11.06
CA ILE A 159 -12.28 7.45 -10.85
C ILE A 159 -13.38 7.18 -11.88
N PRO A 160 -13.17 6.26 -12.83
CA PRO A 160 -14.11 5.99 -13.90
C PRO A 160 -15.20 5.04 -13.40
N PHE A 161 -16.16 5.53 -12.62
CA PHE A 161 -17.24 4.72 -12.06
C PHE A 161 -18.12 3.99 -13.08
N ASP A 162 -18.10 4.43 -14.33
CA ASP A 162 -18.75 3.82 -15.48
C ASP A 162 -17.80 2.95 -16.33
N ASP A 163 -16.56 2.74 -15.87
CA ASP A 163 -15.53 1.93 -16.54
C ASP A 163 -14.59 1.26 -15.51
N LEU A 164 -15.15 0.74 -14.42
CA LEU A 164 -14.33 0.09 -13.38
C LEU A 164 -13.55 -1.13 -13.89
N ASP A 165 -13.99 -1.72 -15.00
CA ASP A 165 -13.28 -2.81 -15.68
C ASP A 165 -12.16 -2.31 -16.60
N GLY A 166 -12.00 -0.98 -16.76
CA GLY A 166 -10.88 -0.36 -17.43
C GLY A 166 -10.84 -0.55 -18.95
N GLU A 167 -11.97 -0.83 -19.60
CA GLU A 167 -11.99 -1.08 -21.05
C GLU A 167 -11.53 0.13 -21.83
N ARG A 168 -11.99 1.33 -21.46
CA ARG A 168 -11.60 2.60 -22.09
C ARG A 168 -10.21 3.04 -21.66
N SER A 169 -9.87 2.86 -20.38
CA SER A 169 -8.57 3.29 -19.84
C SER A 169 -7.38 2.62 -20.52
N TYR A 170 -7.50 1.35 -20.94
CA TYR A 170 -6.47 0.65 -21.68
C TYR A 170 -6.46 1.00 -23.18
N GLY A 171 -7.54 1.54 -23.71
CA GLY A 171 -7.62 2.05 -25.07
C GLY A 171 -6.94 3.39 -25.29
N GLN A 172 -6.68 4.14 -24.21
CA GLN A 172 -6.10 5.48 -24.24
C GLN A 172 -4.58 5.44 -24.08
N GLY A 173 -3.88 6.32 -24.81
CA GLY A 173 -2.44 6.53 -24.68
C GLY A 173 -1.58 5.85 -25.76
N SER A 174 -0.31 6.25 -25.81
CA SER A 174 0.68 5.68 -26.71
C SER A 174 1.04 4.26 -26.31
N ARG A 175 1.62 3.47 -27.26
CA ARG A 175 2.12 2.11 -26.95
C ARG A 175 3.10 2.06 -25.78
N LEU A 176 3.81 3.15 -25.49
CA LEU A 176 4.76 3.28 -24.39
C LEU A 176 4.08 3.55 -23.03
N GLY A 177 2.87 4.14 -23.02
CA GLY A 177 2.13 4.51 -21.81
C GLY A 177 0.92 3.64 -21.49
N ARG A 178 0.71 2.52 -22.20
CA ARG A 178 -0.43 1.63 -21.95
C ARG A 178 -0.47 1.16 -20.50
N GLY A 179 -1.66 1.22 -19.89
CA GLY A 179 -1.87 0.87 -18.47
C GLY A 179 -1.49 1.99 -17.48
N PHE A 180 -0.81 3.06 -17.91
CA PHE A 180 -0.45 4.16 -17.01
C PHE A 180 -1.67 5.00 -16.57
N PRO A 181 -2.65 5.33 -17.44
CA PRO A 181 -3.89 5.97 -17.01
C PRO A 181 -4.61 5.11 -15.97
N ARG A 182 -4.80 3.81 -16.24
CA ARG A 182 -5.44 2.87 -15.32
C ARG A 182 -4.72 2.81 -13.97
N TYR A 183 -3.40 2.77 -13.99
CA TYR A 183 -2.60 2.85 -12.77
C TYR A 183 -2.86 4.15 -11.99
N GLY A 184 -2.92 5.30 -12.69
CA GLY A 184 -3.25 6.59 -12.09
C GLY A 184 -4.61 6.60 -11.38
N GLU A 185 -5.64 6.03 -12.02
CA GLU A 185 -6.98 5.86 -11.45
C GLU A 185 -6.94 5.03 -10.16
N THR A 186 -6.22 3.89 -10.15
CA THR A 186 -6.09 3.06 -8.94
C THR A 186 -5.35 3.79 -7.81
N LYS A 187 -4.37 4.66 -8.16
CA LYS A 187 -3.62 5.43 -7.17
C LYS A 187 -4.40 6.63 -6.63
N LEU A 188 -5.29 7.20 -7.44
CA LEU A 188 -6.29 8.16 -6.97
C LEU A 188 -7.29 7.49 -6.02
N ALA A 189 -7.80 6.29 -6.39
CA ALA A 189 -8.70 5.52 -5.55
C ALA A 189 -8.10 5.24 -4.16
N ASN A 190 -6.80 5.01 -4.06
CA ASN A 190 -6.12 4.83 -2.77
C ASN A 190 -6.10 6.10 -1.91
N ILE A 191 -6.00 7.29 -2.50
CA ILE A 191 -6.11 8.57 -1.76
C ILE A 191 -7.53 8.74 -1.24
N VAL A 192 -8.53 8.56 -2.11
CA VAL A 192 -9.95 8.68 -1.75
C VAL A 192 -10.34 7.64 -0.69
N PHE A 193 -9.94 6.39 -0.87
CA PHE A 193 -10.15 5.31 0.11
C PHE A 193 -9.61 5.69 1.48
N THR A 194 -8.37 6.19 1.54
CA THR A 194 -7.72 6.53 2.82
C THR A 194 -8.46 7.66 3.55
N ALA A 195 -8.89 8.68 2.82
CA ALA A 195 -9.66 9.79 3.40
C ALA A 195 -11.03 9.32 3.93
N GLU A 196 -11.73 8.48 3.15
CA GLU A 196 -13.03 7.93 3.56
C GLU A 196 -12.88 6.93 4.72
N LEU A 197 -11.82 6.11 4.71
CA LEU A 197 -11.49 5.22 5.83
C LEU A 197 -11.28 6.01 7.11
N ALA A 198 -10.45 7.06 7.09
CA ALA A 198 -10.19 7.89 8.27
C ALA A 198 -11.48 8.47 8.86
N ARG A 199 -12.39 8.94 8.00
CA ARG A 199 -13.70 9.44 8.42
C ARG A 199 -14.55 8.36 9.10
N ARG A 200 -14.53 7.12 8.57
CA ARG A 200 -15.33 5.99 9.09
C ARG A 200 -14.79 5.39 10.38
N VAL A 201 -13.49 5.47 10.60
CA VAL A 201 -12.84 4.92 11.81
C VAL A 201 -12.56 5.99 12.87
N GLN A 202 -13.10 7.18 12.71
CA GLN A 202 -12.92 8.28 13.66
C GLN A 202 -13.32 7.84 15.09
N GLY A 203 -12.46 8.11 16.07
CA GLY A 203 -12.68 7.74 17.46
C GLY A 203 -12.38 6.27 17.81
N SER A 204 -12.05 5.42 16.84
CA SER A 204 -11.74 4.00 17.09
C SER A 204 -10.29 3.72 17.55
N GLY A 205 -9.43 4.74 17.56
CA GLY A 205 -8.00 4.58 17.84
C GLY A 205 -7.20 4.07 16.63
N VAL A 206 -7.84 3.90 15.46
CA VAL A 206 -7.18 3.57 14.19
C VAL A 206 -7.02 4.84 13.36
N SER A 207 -5.80 5.10 12.88
CA SER A 207 -5.50 6.23 12.00
C SER A 207 -5.18 5.74 10.60
N ALA A 208 -5.63 6.45 9.56
CA ALA A 208 -5.35 6.11 8.17
C ALA A 208 -4.58 7.23 7.46
N TYR A 209 -3.53 6.87 6.71
CA TYR A 209 -2.66 7.80 5.99
C TYR A 209 -2.37 7.30 4.59
N CYS A 210 -2.24 8.22 3.63
CA CYS A 210 -1.83 7.91 2.27
C CYS A 210 -0.54 8.67 1.93
N PHE A 211 0.32 8.07 1.13
CA PHE A 211 1.52 8.76 0.65
C PHE A 211 1.89 8.37 -0.77
N HIS A 212 2.70 9.20 -1.45
CA HIS A 212 3.41 8.77 -2.63
C HIS A 212 4.94 8.85 -2.40
N PRO A 213 5.70 7.89 -2.94
CA PRO A 213 7.14 7.78 -2.67
C PRO A 213 8.00 8.71 -3.56
N GLY A 214 7.40 9.45 -4.49
CA GLY A 214 8.08 10.10 -5.59
C GLY A 214 8.41 9.13 -6.73
N LEU A 215 9.21 9.59 -7.69
CA LEU A 215 9.71 8.76 -8.77
C LEU A 215 10.88 7.92 -8.25
N VAL A 216 10.65 6.62 -8.03
CA VAL A 216 11.66 5.72 -7.44
C VAL A 216 12.14 4.71 -8.47
N ALA A 217 13.45 4.51 -8.56
CA ALA A 217 14.08 3.48 -9.38
C ALA A 217 13.79 2.09 -8.81
N THR A 218 12.60 1.56 -9.04
CA THR A 218 12.23 0.21 -8.61
C THR A 218 12.11 -0.74 -9.80
N GLY A 219 12.23 -2.04 -9.56
CA GLY A 219 11.94 -3.08 -10.54
C GLY A 219 10.44 -3.21 -10.89
N PHE A 220 9.66 -2.17 -10.68
CA PHE A 220 8.21 -2.09 -10.78
C PHE A 220 7.65 -2.47 -12.16
N ASN A 221 8.44 -2.23 -13.23
CA ASN A 221 8.03 -2.46 -14.62
C ASN A 221 8.69 -3.68 -15.29
N ARG A 222 9.23 -4.63 -14.51
CA ARG A 222 9.94 -5.79 -15.09
C ARG A 222 9.07 -6.68 -15.98
N ASN A 223 7.76 -6.64 -15.80
CA ASN A 223 6.79 -7.49 -16.53
C ASN A 223 6.22 -6.84 -17.80
N ASN A 224 6.63 -5.59 -18.14
CA ASN A 224 6.01 -4.79 -19.21
C ASN A 224 6.85 -4.75 -20.52
N GLY A 225 7.72 -5.74 -20.73
CA GLY A 225 8.47 -5.91 -21.97
C GLY A 225 9.75 -5.04 -22.12
N PRO A 226 10.55 -5.26 -23.16
CA PRO A 226 11.87 -4.64 -23.31
C PRO A 226 11.79 -3.12 -23.58
N LEU A 227 10.75 -2.64 -24.24
CA LEU A 227 10.59 -1.22 -24.59
C LEU A 227 10.34 -0.36 -23.33
N MET A 228 9.56 -0.86 -22.38
CA MET A 228 9.33 -0.20 -21.08
C MET A 228 10.60 -0.19 -20.22
N LYS A 229 11.42 -1.26 -20.30
CA LYS A 229 12.73 -1.32 -19.63
C LYS A 229 13.68 -0.24 -20.18
N LEU A 230 13.68 -0.01 -21.49
CA LEU A 230 14.51 1.02 -22.13
C LEU A 230 14.07 2.43 -21.69
N GLY A 231 12.76 2.73 -21.69
CA GLY A 231 12.22 4.01 -21.22
C GLY A 231 12.59 4.29 -19.76
N MET A 232 12.50 3.29 -18.89
CA MET A 232 12.89 3.40 -17.48
C MET A 232 14.40 3.62 -17.29
N SER A 233 15.25 3.13 -18.18
CA SER A 233 16.70 3.35 -18.13
C SER A 233 17.06 4.82 -18.30
N VAL A 234 16.31 5.56 -19.11
CA VAL A 234 16.50 7.00 -19.32
C VAL A 234 16.06 7.83 -18.11
N VAL A 235 15.03 7.37 -17.39
CA VAL A 235 14.49 8.06 -16.22
C VAL A 235 15.25 7.74 -14.93
N ARG A 236 16.00 6.65 -14.92
CA ARG A 236 16.72 6.15 -13.73
C ARG A 236 17.69 7.16 -13.07
N PRO A 237 18.44 8.00 -13.79
CA PRO A 237 19.31 9.01 -13.17
C PRO A 237 18.57 10.07 -12.35
N PHE A 238 17.30 10.32 -12.68
CA PHE A 238 16.44 11.31 -12.00
C PHE A 238 15.54 10.68 -10.93
N SER A 239 15.63 9.37 -10.72
CA SER A 239 14.79 8.65 -9.76
C SER A 239 15.45 8.57 -8.39
N ARG A 240 14.62 8.63 -7.35
CA ARG A 240 15.03 8.46 -5.95
C ARG A 240 15.48 7.04 -5.68
N SER A 241 16.37 6.87 -4.71
CA SER A 241 16.69 5.54 -4.19
C SER A 241 15.47 4.91 -3.50
N PRO A 242 15.35 3.57 -3.47
CA PRO A 242 14.31 2.88 -2.70
C PRO A 242 14.25 3.29 -1.23
N ARG A 243 15.40 3.54 -0.60
CA ARG A 243 15.48 4.02 0.78
C ARG A 243 14.80 5.38 0.94
N LYS A 244 15.11 6.35 0.06
CA LYS A 244 14.46 7.67 0.08
C LYS A 244 12.95 7.58 -0.18
N GLY A 245 12.52 6.67 -1.07
CA GLY A 245 11.10 6.40 -1.32
C GLY A 245 10.36 5.79 -0.12
N ALA A 246 11.06 5.01 0.72
CA ALA A 246 10.49 4.36 1.89
C ALA A 246 10.38 5.27 3.12
N GLU A 247 11.14 6.37 3.19
CA GLU A 247 11.20 7.25 4.36
C GLU A 247 9.82 7.73 4.83
N THR A 248 8.95 8.12 3.90
CA THR A 248 7.61 8.60 4.27
C THR A 248 6.73 7.48 4.83
N LEU A 249 6.84 6.25 4.30
CA LEU A 249 6.12 5.10 4.86
C LEU A 249 6.57 4.82 6.29
N VAL A 250 7.88 4.76 6.52
CA VAL A 250 8.46 4.50 7.84
C VAL A 250 8.09 5.60 8.82
N TRP A 251 8.19 6.87 8.41
CA TRP A 251 7.80 8.01 9.21
C TRP A 251 6.30 7.98 9.58
N LEU A 252 5.41 7.64 8.64
CA LEU A 252 3.98 7.48 8.92
C LEU A 252 3.70 6.32 9.90
N ALA A 253 4.54 5.28 9.90
CA ALA A 253 4.41 4.17 10.82
C ALA A 253 4.79 4.54 12.26
N GLU A 254 5.75 5.43 12.46
CA GLU A 254 6.34 5.68 13.78
C GLU A 254 6.07 7.08 14.36
N SER A 255 6.03 8.12 13.51
CA SER A 255 6.06 9.50 14.00
C SER A 255 4.79 9.90 14.75
N PRO A 256 4.89 10.55 15.90
CA PRO A 256 3.76 11.17 16.57
C PRO A 256 3.28 12.45 15.86
N SER A 257 4.11 13.07 15.01
CA SER A 257 3.76 14.34 14.34
C SER A 257 2.67 14.22 13.28
N VAL A 258 2.25 12.98 12.92
CA VAL A 258 1.14 12.72 12.00
C VAL A 258 -0.22 12.62 12.69
N LEU A 259 -0.24 12.57 14.03
CA LEU A 259 -1.49 12.54 14.77
C LEU A 259 -2.27 13.86 14.56
N GLY A 260 -3.58 13.74 14.38
CA GLY A 260 -4.45 14.85 14.00
C GLY A 260 -4.45 15.18 12.49
N GLN A 261 -3.77 14.37 11.68
CA GLN A 261 -3.71 14.51 10.22
C GLN A 261 -4.27 13.25 9.51
N GLU A 262 -5.21 12.55 10.17
CA GLU A 262 -5.83 11.34 9.64
C GLU A 262 -6.54 11.63 8.31
N GLY A 263 -6.48 10.70 7.36
CA GLY A 263 -6.96 10.88 5.99
C GLY A 263 -6.00 11.68 5.10
N GLY A 264 -4.91 12.20 5.66
CA GLY A 264 -3.94 13.03 4.95
C GLY A 264 -3.17 12.29 3.87
N TYR A 265 -2.74 13.08 2.87
CA TYR A 265 -1.86 12.64 1.78
C TYR A 265 -0.47 13.27 1.95
N PHE A 266 0.57 12.45 1.87
CA PHE A 266 1.93 12.85 2.26
C PHE A 266 2.95 12.61 1.15
N PHE A 267 3.96 13.45 1.13
CA PHE A 267 5.15 13.31 0.31
C PHE A 267 6.35 13.92 1.04
N ASP A 268 7.45 13.20 1.07
CA ASP A 268 8.71 13.69 1.62
C ASP A 268 8.56 14.19 3.07
N LEU A 269 7.88 13.37 3.90
CA LEU A 269 7.60 13.61 5.33
C LEU A 269 6.72 14.84 5.61
N LYS A 270 5.95 15.30 4.62
CA LYS A 270 5.11 16.50 4.73
C LYS A 270 3.73 16.26 4.15
N PRO A 271 2.70 16.91 4.70
CA PRO A 271 1.39 16.95 4.07
C PRO A 271 1.47 17.49 2.64
N ARG A 272 0.65 16.95 1.77
CA ARG A 272 0.53 17.33 0.36
C ARG A 272 -0.93 17.59 0.00
N GLN A 273 -1.16 18.53 -0.86
CA GLN A 273 -2.48 18.74 -1.43
C GLN A 273 -2.90 17.51 -2.26
N VAL A 274 -4.11 17.03 -2.04
CA VAL A 274 -4.68 15.92 -2.80
C VAL A 274 -5.01 16.36 -4.23
N PRO A 275 -4.97 15.44 -5.22
CA PRO A 275 -5.42 15.72 -6.57
C PRO A 275 -6.90 16.14 -6.62
N PRO A 276 -7.30 17.00 -7.59
CA PRO A 276 -8.70 17.45 -7.72
C PRO A 276 -9.72 16.31 -7.77
N GLY A 277 -9.43 15.21 -8.48
CA GLY A 277 -10.32 14.04 -8.54
C GLY A 277 -10.58 13.37 -7.18
N ALA A 278 -9.75 13.61 -6.17
CA ALA A 278 -9.98 13.11 -4.82
C ALA A 278 -10.92 14.01 -3.98
N THR A 279 -11.23 15.21 -4.46
CA THR A 279 -12.11 16.17 -3.77
C THR A 279 -13.47 16.35 -4.47
N GLU A 280 -13.74 15.57 -5.49
CA GLU A 280 -15.04 15.56 -6.16
C GLU A 280 -16.17 15.20 -5.17
N ALA A 281 -17.29 15.90 -5.27
CA ALA A 281 -18.41 15.73 -4.36
C ALA A 281 -18.91 14.27 -4.37
N GLY A 282 -19.01 13.65 -3.21
CA GLY A 282 -19.51 12.30 -3.06
C GLY A 282 -18.56 11.18 -3.56
N VAL A 283 -17.35 11.49 -4.03
CA VAL A 283 -16.42 10.49 -4.56
C VAL A 283 -16.04 9.43 -3.51
N GLY A 284 -15.80 9.83 -2.26
CA GLY A 284 -15.45 8.92 -1.17
C GLY A 284 -16.54 7.87 -0.87
N PRO A 285 -17.75 8.28 -0.48
CA PRO A 285 -18.87 7.36 -0.27
C PRO A 285 -19.17 6.47 -1.47
N ARG A 286 -19.14 7.03 -2.70
CA ARG A 286 -19.40 6.28 -3.92
C ARG A 286 -18.33 5.22 -4.19
N LEU A 287 -17.02 5.57 -4.01
CA LEU A 287 -15.94 4.61 -4.15
C LEU A 287 -16.06 3.49 -3.13
N TRP A 288 -16.40 3.84 -1.91
CA TRP A 288 -16.60 2.87 -0.84
C TRP A 288 -17.68 1.86 -1.19
N GLU A 289 -18.86 2.33 -1.58
CA GLU A 289 -20.00 1.48 -1.94
C GLU A 289 -19.68 0.52 -3.10
N VAL A 290 -19.05 1.02 -4.17
CA VAL A 290 -18.69 0.15 -5.31
C VAL A 290 -17.61 -0.86 -4.94
N SER A 291 -16.67 -0.48 -4.08
CA SER A 291 -15.63 -1.41 -3.59
C SER A 291 -16.22 -2.50 -2.69
N GLU A 292 -17.16 -2.17 -1.80
CA GLU A 292 -17.90 -3.15 -1.00
C GLU A 292 -18.64 -4.14 -1.87
N LYS A 293 -19.37 -3.66 -2.88
CA LYS A 293 -20.08 -4.53 -3.83
C LYS A 293 -19.14 -5.48 -4.57
N GLN A 294 -18.01 -4.97 -5.03
CA GLN A 294 -17.04 -5.77 -5.80
C GLN A 294 -16.29 -6.82 -4.94
N VAL A 295 -16.10 -6.58 -3.67
CA VAL A 295 -15.47 -7.56 -2.77
C VAL A 295 -16.49 -8.43 -2.04
N SER A 296 -17.81 -8.21 -2.22
CA SER A 296 -18.88 -8.93 -1.52
C SER A 296 -18.67 -8.97 0.01
N ALA A 297 -18.17 -7.88 0.54
CA ALA A 297 -17.87 -7.74 1.95
C ALA A 297 -18.72 -6.63 2.57
N SER A 298 -19.57 -6.97 3.52
CA SER A 298 -20.03 -6.02 4.55
C SER A 298 -18.90 -5.88 5.59
N ALA A 299 -17.89 -5.10 5.21
CA ALA A 299 -16.58 -5.22 5.84
C ALA A 299 -16.38 -4.33 7.07
N PHE A 300 -17.21 -3.32 7.24
CA PHE A 300 -17.00 -2.33 8.29
C PHE A 300 -18.30 -2.12 9.08
N GLY A 301 -18.85 -3.19 9.65
CA GLY A 301 -20.06 -3.19 10.44
C GLY A 301 -20.63 -1.81 10.78
N SER A 302 -21.91 -1.61 10.47
CA SER A 302 -22.66 -0.44 10.95
C SER A 302 -22.51 -0.34 12.46
N GLY A 303 -21.66 0.59 12.92
CA GLY A 303 -21.57 0.98 14.31
C GLY A 303 -22.73 1.90 14.68
#